data_be26cbe53b15b50117fc9776142530a6
#
_entry.id   be26cbe53b15b50117fc9776142530a6
#
_cell.length_a   1.000
_cell.length_b   1.000
_cell.length_c   1.000
_cell.angle_alpha   90.00
_cell.angle_beta   90.00
_cell.angle_gamma   90.00
#
_symmetry.space_group_name_H-M   'P 1'
#
loop_
_entity.id
_entity.type
_entity.pdbx_description
1 polymer ?
#
loop_
_entity_poly.entity_id
_entity_poly.type
_entity_poly.pdbx_seq_one_letter_code
_entity_poly.pdbx_strand_id
1 'polypeptide(L)'
;QRQMCIRDRILIPLMTMRLFSEEKKQRTDQGLLTAPVSLGGIVAGKFFAALCVFLCAISVYIPILVVLHTLAGTLEWATIIGTITALILLGASFISIGIFVSSLTESQIVAAIVSFVIIMFFYMLDLLAGNVSNELLSSIMKGLAFYTRYTEFASGIFNIGSIVYFLSAIFIFNFLTVRVLEKRRWAD
;
A
#
# COMPACT_ATOMS: atom_id res chain seq x y z
N GLN A 1 -5.15 -1.36 18.83
CA GLN A 1 -4.49 -0.71 17.68
C GLN A 1 -3.45 -1.60 17.00
N ARG A 2 -2.59 -2.37 17.73
CA ARG A 2 -1.58 -3.26 17.14
C ARG A 2 -2.17 -4.38 16.26
N GLN A 3 -3.33 -4.92 16.59
CA GLN A 3 -3.95 -6.02 15.83
C GLN A 3 -4.52 -5.58 14.49
N MET A 4 -4.96 -4.33 14.35
CA MET A 4 -5.46 -3.77 13.10
C MET A 4 -4.37 -3.69 12.01
N CYS A 5 -3.18 -3.21 12.37
CA CYS A 5 -2.05 -3.14 11.43
C CYS A 5 -1.57 -4.51 10.91
N ILE A 6 -1.71 -5.59 11.71
CA ILE A 6 -1.29 -6.94 11.29
C ILE A 6 -2.27 -7.51 10.26
N ARG A 7 -3.58 -7.30 10.44
CA ARG A 7 -4.61 -7.74 9.50
C ARG A 7 -4.46 -7.10 8.12
N ASP A 8 -4.22 -5.79 8.09
CA ASP A 8 -4.04 -5.05 6.84
C ASP A 8 -2.78 -5.51 6.08
N ARG A 9 -1.71 -5.86 6.79
CA ARG A 9 -0.46 -6.36 6.19
C ARG A 9 -0.60 -7.69 5.49
N ILE A 10 -1.51 -8.54 5.94
CA ILE A 10 -1.76 -9.85 5.33
C ILE A 10 -2.83 -9.74 4.26
N LEU A 11 -3.86 -8.94 4.50
CA LEU A 11 -5.00 -8.82 3.60
C LEU A 11 -4.65 -8.11 2.30
N ILE A 12 -3.82 -7.06 2.35
CA ILE A 12 -3.41 -6.31 1.16
C ILE A 12 -2.57 -7.17 0.20
N PRO A 13 -1.49 -7.88 0.63
CA PRO A 13 -0.77 -8.79 -0.25
C PRO A 13 -1.65 -9.89 -0.85
N LEU A 14 -2.59 -10.44 -0.06
CA LEU A 14 -3.53 -11.45 -0.53
C LEU A 14 -4.48 -10.91 -1.61
N MET A 15 -4.95 -9.68 -1.48
CA MET A 15 -5.82 -9.06 -2.48
C MET A 15 -5.06 -8.69 -3.76
N THR A 16 -3.85 -8.16 -3.61
CA THR A 16 -3.05 -7.69 -4.75
C THR A 16 -2.31 -8.79 -5.50
N MET A 17 -2.10 -9.96 -4.87
CA MET A 17 -1.34 -11.07 -5.47
C MET A 17 -1.92 -11.57 -6.80
N ARG A 18 -3.25 -11.45 -6.99
CA ARG A 18 -3.95 -11.96 -8.18
C ARG A 18 -4.02 -10.97 -9.34
N LEU A 19 -3.74 -9.69 -9.11
CA LEU A 19 -4.04 -8.63 -10.08
C LEU A 19 -3.31 -8.76 -11.43
N PHE A 20 -2.07 -9.21 -11.43
CA PHE A 20 -1.29 -9.44 -12.63
C PHE A 20 -0.77 -10.88 -12.76
N SER A 21 -0.44 -11.52 -11.64
CA SER A 21 0.15 -12.87 -11.67
C SER A 21 -0.82 -13.93 -12.20
N GLU A 22 -2.12 -13.76 -11.99
CA GLU A 22 -3.14 -14.69 -12.53
C GLU A 22 -3.31 -14.53 -14.03
N GLU A 23 -3.33 -13.30 -14.55
CA GLU A 23 -3.39 -13.03 -15.99
C GLU A 23 -2.16 -13.58 -16.72
N LYS A 24 -0.98 -13.42 -16.13
CA LYS A 24 0.24 -14.01 -16.65
C LYS A 24 0.19 -15.53 -16.69
N LYS A 25 -0.26 -16.16 -15.62
CA LYS A 25 -0.38 -17.62 -15.55
C LYS A 25 -1.35 -18.17 -16.61
N GLN A 26 -2.41 -17.43 -16.90
CA GLN A 26 -3.44 -17.80 -17.89
C GLN A 26 -3.08 -17.34 -19.32
N ARG A 27 -1.95 -16.65 -19.52
CA ARG A 27 -1.53 -16.03 -20.80
C ARG A 27 -2.54 -15.05 -21.39
N THR A 28 -3.45 -14.53 -20.57
CA THR A 28 -4.44 -13.51 -20.98
C THR A 28 -3.82 -12.11 -21.04
N ASP A 29 -2.63 -11.93 -20.45
CA ASP A 29 -1.82 -10.71 -20.53
C ASP A 29 -1.41 -10.38 -21.98
N GLN A 30 -1.21 -11.38 -22.87
CA GLN A 30 -0.88 -11.16 -24.27
C GLN A 30 -2.02 -10.41 -24.99
N GLY A 31 -3.28 -10.77 -24.74
CA GLY A 31 -4.44 -10.04 -25.29
C GLY A 31 -4.55 -8.61 -24.74
N LEU A 32 -4.12 -8.38 -23.51
CA LEU A 32 -4.11 -7.07 -22.87
C LEU A 32 -2.99 -6.17 -23.42
N LEU A 33 -1.82 -6.75 -23.73
CA LEU A 33 -0.65 -6.05 -24.27
C LEU A 33 -0.83 -5.69 -25.76
N THR A 34 -1.60 -6.47 -26.52
CA THR A 34 -1.90 -6.22 -27.93
C THR A 34 -3.07 -5.25 -28.14
N ALA A 35 -3.88 -5.00 -27.10
CA ALA A 35 -4.99 -4.06 -27.17
C ALA A 35 -4.48 -2.61 -27.39
N PRO A 36 -5.20 -1.77 -28.15
CA PRO A 36 -4.82 -0.37 -28.38
C PRO A 36 -5.15 0.51 -27.17
N VAL A 37 -4.77 0.05 -25.95
CA VAL A 37 -5.00 0.75 -24.69
C VAL A 37 -3.65 1.17 -24.10
N SER A 38 -3.61 2.35 -23.45
CA SER A 38 -2.41 2.80 -22.77
C SER A 38 -2.10 1.92 -21.54
N LEU A 39 -0.89 1.44 -21.43
CA LEU A 39 -0.45 0.61 -20.28
C LEU A 39 -0.66 1.31 -18.93
N GLY A 40 -0.46 2.64 -18.91
CA GLY A 40 -0.77 3.45 -17.73
C GLY A 40 -2.23 3.39 -17.31
N GLY A 41 -3.16 3.36 -18.28
CA GLY A 41 -4.60 3.21 -18.02
C GLY A 41 -4.94 1.86 -17.41
N ILE A 42 -4.28 0.79 -17.85
CA ILE A 42 -4.47 -0.56 -17.31
C ILE A 42 -4.00 -0.63 -15.85
N VAL A 43 -2.79 -0.12 -15.57
CA VAL A 43 -2.22 -0.10 -14.21
C VAL A 43 -3.09 0.75 -13.29
N ALA A 44 -3.49 1.95 -13.73
CA ALA A 44 -4.38 2.82 -12.95
C ALA A 44 -5.74 2.16 -12.69
N GLY A 45 -6.35 1.53 -13.69
CA GLY A 45 -7.62 0.81 -13.53
C GLY A 45 -7.53 -0.30 -12.48
N LYS A 46 -6.47 -1.10 -12.50
CA LYS A 46 -6.22 -2.16 -11.50
C LYS A 46 -5.95 -1.60 -10.11
N PHE A 47 -5.19 -0.49 -10.03
CA PHE A 47 -4.95 0.20 -8.77
C PHE A 47 -6.25 0.71 -8.16
N PHE A 48 -7.09 1.41 -8.93
CA PHE A 48 -8.36 1.93 -8.43
C PHE A 48 -9.34 0.81 -8.08
N ALA A 49 -9.38 -0.28 -8.84
CA ALA A 49 -10.21 -1.44 -8.52
C ALA A 49 -9.81 -2.05 -7.17
N ALA A 50 -8.51 -2.27 -6.94
CA ALA A 50 -8.00 -2.77 -5.66
C ALA A 50 -8.26 -1.80 -4.51
N LEU A 51 -8.11 -0.49 -4.77
CA LEU A 51 -8.39 0.56 -3.79
C LEU A 51 -9.88 0.58 -3.42
N CYS A 52 -10.80 0.45 -4.38
CA CYS A 52 -12.24 0.37 -4.09
C CYS A 52 -12.59 -0.82 -3.20
N VAL A 53 -12.03 -2.01 -3.48
CA VAL A 53 -12.24 -3.20 -2.63
C VAL A 53 -11.71 -2.96 -1.23
N PHE A 54 -10.54 -2.33 -1.11
CA PHE A 54 -9.95 -1.96 0.17
C PHE A 54 -10.81 -0.94 0.94
N LEU A 55 -11.34 0.08 0.27
CA LEU A 55 -12.26 1.06 0.87
C LEU A 55 -13.56 0.42 1.34
N CYS A 56 -14.11 -0.53 0.59
CA CYS A 56 -15.26 -1.32 1.04
C CYS A 56 -14.94 -2.13 2.31
N ALA A 57 -13.76 -2.72 2.38
CA ALA A 57 -13.33 -3.43 3.59
C ALA A 57 -13.16 -2.50 4.80
N ILE A 58 -12.60 -1.30 4.59
CA ILE A 58 -12.46 -0.28 5.65
C ILE A 58 -13.82 0.25 6.10
N SER A 59 -14.80 0.38 5.21
CA SER A 59 -16.12 0.92 5.57
C SER A 59 -16.80 0.14 6.69
N VAL A 60 -16.50 -1.15 6.82
CA VAL A 60 -16.96 -2.00 7.93
C VAL A 60 -16.31 -1.60 9.27
N TYR A 61 -15.11 -1.03 9.25
CA TYR A 61 -14.39 -0.61 10.46
C TYR A 61 -14.83 0.75 11.00
N ILE A 62 -15.37 1.63 10.14
CA ILE A 62 -15.78 2.98 10.54
C ILE A 62 -16.79 2.96 11.68
N PRO A 63 -17.91 2.19 11.61
CA PRO A 63 -18.87 2.15 12.70
C PRO A 63 -18.26 1.58 14.00
N ILE A 64 -17.36 0.60 13.90
CA ILE A 64 -16.70 0.03 15.07
C ILE A 64 -15.80 1.07 15.75
N LEU A 65 -15.05 1.85 14.98
CA LEU A 65 -14.22 2.95 15.49
C LEU A 65 -15.08 4.02 16.19
N VAL A 66 -16.18 4.43 15.59
CA VAL A 66 -17.10 5.42 16.17
C VAL A 66 -17.67 4.92 17.49
N VAL A 67 -18.17 3.68 17.55
CA VAL A 67 -18.71 3.07 18.78
C VAL A 67 -17.62 2.99 19.87
N LEU A 68 -16.40 2.60 19.52
CA LEU A 68 -15.31 2.50 20.50
C LEU A 68 -14.97 3.87 21.11
N HIS A 69 -14.91 4.91 20.29
CA HIS A 69 -14.64 6.28 20.76
C HIS A 69 -15.79 6.85 21.60
N THR A 70 -17.05 6.53 21.26
CA THR A 70 -18.22 6.97 22.07
C THR A 70 -18.21 6.30 23.43
N LEU A 71 -17.86 5.01 23.52
CA LEU A 71 -17.77 4.27 24.79
C LEU A 71 -16.59 4.72 25.65
N ALA A 72 -15.49 5.16 25.04
CA ALA A 72 -14.31 5.67 25.74
C ALA A 72 -14.50 7.10 26.30
N GLY A 73 -15.61 7.76 26.00
CA GLY A 73 -15.93 9.11 26.48
C GLY A 73 -15.06 10.26 25.92
N THR A 74 -14.18 9.97 24.97
CA THR A 74 -13.27 10.93 24.33
C THR A 74 -13.55 10.97 22.83
N LEU A 75 -14.54 11.76 22.43
CA LEU A 75 -14.86 11.93 21.01
C LEU A 75 -13.96 13.00 20.38
N GLU A 76 -12.74 12.66 20.02
CA GLU A 76 -11.85 13.51 19.25
C GLU A 76 -12.01 13.25 17.76
N TRP A 77 -12.85 14.01 17.09
CA TRP A 77 -13.10 13.89 15.64
C TRP A 77 -11.83 13.97 14.81
N ALA A 78 -10.86 14.78 15.24
CA ALA A 78 -9.57 14.93 14.57
C ALA A 78 -8.80 13.60 14.52
N THR A 79 -8.79 12.84 15.61
CA THR A 79 -8.14 11.54 15.72
C THR A 79 -8.84 10.49 14.85
N ILE A 80 -10.17 10.50 14.78
CA ILE A 80 -10.94 9.56 13.94
C ILE A 80 -10.65 9.81 12.46
N ILE A 81 -10.80 11.08 12.01
CA ILE A 81 -10.56 11.47 10.62
C ILE A 81 -9.09 11.21 10.25
N GLY A 82 -8.15 11.56 11.12
CA GLY A 82 -6.73 11.31 10.95
C GLY A 82 -6.42 9.82 10.76
N THR A 83 -6.97 8.96 11.62
CA THR A 83 -6.77 7.51 11.55
C THR A 83 -7.32 6.91 10.25
N ILE A 84 -8.52 7.32 9.83
CA ILE A 84 -9.13 6.83 8.58
C ILE A 84 -8.30 7.29 7.38
N THR A 85 -7.89 8.56 7.34
CA THR A 85 -7.07 9.10 6.25
C THR A 85 -5.71 8.40 6.18
N ALA A 86 -5.06 8.20 7.33
CA ALA A 86 -3.80 7.47 7.42
C ALA A 86 -3.92 6.03 6.90
N LEU A 87 -5.00 5.34 7.28
CA LEU A 87 -5.24 3.97 6.87
C LEU A 87 -5.44 3.86 5.36
N ILE A 88 -6.17 4.80 4.75
CA ILE A 88 -6.38 4.85 3.30
C ILE A 88 -5.05 5.10 2.57
N LEU A 89 -4.25 6.07 2.99
CA LEU A 89 -2.97 6.40 2.36
C LEU A 89 -1.95 5.27 2.49
N LEU A 90 -1.85 4.68 3.68
CA LEU A 90 -0.98 3.54 3.93
C LEU A 90 -1.39 2.33 3.07
N GLY A 91 -2.69 2.00 3.06
CA GLY A 91 -3.23 0.90 2.27
C GLY A 91 -3.04 1.10 0.77
N ALA A 92 -3.27 2.31 0.26
CA ALA A 92 -3.02 2.65 -1.15
C ALA A 92 -1.54 2.46 -1.52
N SER A 93 -0.60 2.84 -0.64
CA SER A 93 0.83 2.62 -0.85
C SER A 93 1.18 1.14 -0.90
N PHE A 94 0.63 0.34 0.01
CA PHE A 94 0.86 -1.11 0.03
C PHE A 94 0.22 -1.82 -1.17
N ILE A 95 -0.95 -1.37 -1.63
CA ILE A 95 -1.58 -1.84 -2.87
C ILE A 95 -0.65 -1.58 -4.06
N SER A 96 -0.05 -0.40 -4.17
CA SER A 96 0.88 -0.06 -5.25
C SER A 96 2.12 -0.97 -5.24
N ILE A 97 2.69 -1.25 -4.06
CA ILE A 97 3.79 -2.21 -3.90
C ILE A 97 3.36 -3.61 -4.35
N GLY A 98 2.18 -4.07 -3.92
CA GLY A 98 1.64 -5.38 -4.29
C GLY A 98 1.40 -5.53 -5.79
N ILE A 99 0.89 -4.50 -6.46
CA ILE A 99 0.70 -4.46 -7.92
C ILE A 99 2.07 -4.54 -8.63
N PHE A 100 3.05 -3.78 -8.15
CA PHE A 100 4.41 -3.83 -8.70
C PHE A 100 5.01 -5.23 -8.61
N VAL A 101 4.98 -5.85 -7.44
CA VAL A 101 5.49 -7.21 -7.24
C VAL A 101 4.71 -8.24 -8.08
N SER A 102 3.39 -8.12 -8.14
CA SER A 102 2.53 -8.99 -8.98
C SER A 102 2.87 -8.87 -10.47
N SER A 103 3.34 -7.70 -10.94
CA SER A 103 3.79 -7.52 -12.32
C SER A 103 5.12 -8.20 -12.63
N LEU A 104 5.96 -8.46 -11.63
CA LEU A 104 7.26 -9.11 -11.79
C LEU A 104 7.18 -10.64 -11.82
N THR A 105 6.21 -11.23 -11.14
CA THR A 105 6.11 -12.67 -10.92
C THR A 105 4.92 -13.29 -11.67
N GLU A 106 5.04 -14.56 -12.04
CA GLU A 106 3.96 -15.36 -12.66
C GLU A 106 3.20 -16.20 -11.61
N SER A 107 3.80 -16.42 -10.46
CA SER A 107 3.21 -17.19 -9.37
C SER A 107 2.54 -16.28 -8.36
N GLN A 108 1.24 -16.49 -8.13
CA GLN A 108 0.46 -15.74 -7.13
C GLN A 108 1.04 -15.86 -5.72
N ILE A 109 1.51 -17.07 -5.36
CA ILE A 109 2.07 -17.36 -4.04
C ILE A 109 3.39 -16.59 -3.86
N VAL A 110 4.26 -16.59 -4.87
CA VAL A 110 5.52 -15.83 -4.82
C VAL A 110 5.24 -14.34 -4.75
N ALA A 111 4.27 -13.82 -5.51
CA ALA A 111 3.86 -12.41 -5.43
C ALA A 111 3.41 -12.03 -4.02
N ALA A 112 2.58 -12.87 -3.37
CA ALA A 112 2.12 -12.61 -2.01
C ALA A 112 3.27 -12.61 -0.99
N ILE A 113 4.15 -13.61 -1.05
CA ILE A 113 5.29 -13.74 -0.13
C ILE A 113 6.24 -12.55 -0.29
N VAL A 114 6.62 -12.20 -1.52
CA VAL A 114 7.55 -11.10 -1.79
C VAL A 114 6.93 -9.76 -1.38
N SER A 115 5.65 -9.52 -1.67
CA SER A 115 4.95 -8.31 -1.22
C SER A 115 4.92 -8.22 0.31
N PHE A 116 4.63 -9.32 0.99
CA PHE A 116 4.64 -9.37 2.44
C PHE A 116 6.03 -9.08 3.02
N VAL A 117 7.09 -9.68 2.46
CA VAL A 117 8.47 -9.43 2.88
C VAL A 117 8.86 -7.97 2.71
N ILE A 118 8.49 -7.33 1.58
CA ILE A 118 8.77 -5.92 1.33
C ILE A 118 8.06 -5.04 2.35
N ILE A 119 6.77 -5.29 2.62
CA ILE A 119 6.00 -4.54 3.60
C ILE A 119 6.59 -4.71 5.01
N MET A 120 6.98 -5.94 5.37
CA MET A 120 7.65 -6.22 6.66
C MET A 120 9.02 -5.55 6.75
N PHE A 121 9.76 -5.48 5.65
CA PHE A 121 11.04 -4.77 5.61
C PHE A 121 10.85 -3.28 5.92
N PHE A 122 9.90 -2.60 5.30
CA PHE A 122 9.61 -1.21 5.62
C PHE A 122 9.18 -1.01 7.07
N TYR A 123 8.46 -1.97 7.64
CA TYR A 123 8.10 -1.92 9.06
C TYR A 123 9.29 -2.14 9.99
N MET A 124 10.20 -3.05 9.63
CA MET A 124 11.43 -3.27 10.39
C MET A 124 12.35 -2.04 10.38
N LEU A 125 12.41 -1.32 9.25
CA LEU A 125 13.16 -0.06 9.17
C LEU A 125 12.68 0.95 10.23
N ASP A 126 11.38 1.03 10.46
CA ASP A 126 10.78 1.90 11.47
C ASP A 126 11.22 1.53 12.89
N LEU A 127 11.17 0.23 13.21
CA LEU A 127 11.58 -0.27 14.53
C LEU A 127 13.08 -0.06 14.80
N LEU A 128 13.90 -0.21 13.77
CA LEU A 128 15.35 -0.05 13.87
C LEU A 128 15.76 1.42 13.90
N ALA A 129 15.04 2.31 13.23
CA ALA A 129 15.35 3.74 13.17
C ALA A 129 15.40 4.41 14.56
N GLY A 130 14.64 3.87 15.54
CA GLY A 130 14.66 4.34 16.91
C GLY A 130 15.90 3.91 17.74
N ASN A 131 16.62 2.88 17.27
CA ASN A 131 17.73 2.28 18.03
C ASN A 131 19.11 2.56 17.42
N VAL A 132 19.16 3.20 16.25
CA VAL A 132 20.43 3.49 15.55
C VAL A 132 21.05 4.77 16.09
N SER A 133 22.27 4.67 16.64
CA SER A 133 23.04 5.79 17.20
C SER A 133 23.61 6.74 16.13
N ASN A 134 23.60 6.34 14.86
CA ASN A 134 24.13 7.14 13.76
C ASN A 134 23.04 8.06 13.20
N GLU A 135 23.22 9.38 13.39
CA GLU A 135 22.21 10.41 13.06
C GLU A 135 21.81 10.45 11.59
N LEU A 136 22.78 10.25 10.67
CA LEU A 136 22.53 10.20 9.24
C LEU A 136 21.71 8.95 8.86
N LEU A 137 22.07 7.79 9.40
CA LEU A 137 21.37 6.54 9.11
C LEU A 137 19.96 6.55 9.69
N SER A 138 19.79 7.04 10.91
CA SER A 138 18.48 7.24 11.56
C SER A 138 17.58 8.17 10.76
N SER A 139 18.13 9.27 10.22
CA SER A 139 17.40 10.23 9.40
C SER A 139 16.88 9.62 8.08
N ILE A 140 17.72 8.84 7.38
CA ILE A 140 17.35 8.14 6.16
C ILE A 140 16.28 7.07 6.45
N MET A 141 16.45 6.28 7.50
CA MET A 141 15.49 5.26 7.90
C MET A 141 14.14 5.86 8.28
N LYS A 142 14.11 6.95 9.05
CA LYS A 142 12.89 7.71 9.37
C LYS A 142 12.25 8.31 8.13
N GLY A 143 13.04 8.71 7.14
CA GLY A 143 12.55 9.20 5.84
C GLY A 143 11.77 8.13 5.07
N LEU A 144 12.19 6.86 5.15
CA LEU A 144 11.55 5.70 4.50
C LEU A 144 10.48 5.03 5.36
N ALA A 145 10.31 5.47 6.59
CA ALA A 145 9.42 4.89 7.58
C ALA A 145 7.94 5.18 7.27
N PHE A 146 7.17 4.13 6.98
CA PHE A 146 5.71 4.24 6.76
C PHE A 146 4.93 4.34 8.07
N TYR A 147 5.35 3.62 9.10
CA TYR A 147 4.62 3.50 10.36
C TYR A 147 4.70 4.76 11.22
N THR A 148 5.85 5.42 11.31
CA THR A 148 6.00 6.69 12.04
C THR A 148 5.06 7.74 11.48
N ARG A 149 4.97 7.87 10.14
CA ARG A 149 4.07 8.82 9.48
C ARG A 149 2.60 8.46 9.67
N TYR A 150 2.27 7.17 9.69
CA TYR A 150 0.93 6.69 10.04
C TYR A 150 0.53 7.09 11.46
N THR A 151 1.43 6.94 12.45
CA THR A 151 1.14 7.25 13.85
C THR A 151 0.95 8.75 14.09
N GLU A 152 1.63 9.63 13.35
CA GLU A 152 1.40 11.07 13.38
C GLU A 152 -0.06 11.39 13.03
N PHE A 153 -0.58 10.86 11.93
CA PHE A 153 -1.98 11.04 11.56
C PHE A 153 -2.96 10.42 12.55
N ALA A 154 -2.65 9.23 13.04
CA ALA A 154 -3.47 8.54 14.03
C ALA A 154 -3.54 9.32 15.37
N SER A 155 -2.59 10.21 15.63
CA SER A 155 -2.60 11.15 16.76
C SER A 155 -3.32 12.48 16.45
N GLY A 156 -3.95 12.60 15.28
CA GLY A 156 -4.67 13.82 14.86
C GLY A 156 -3.76 14.93 14.33
N ILE A 157 -2.46 14.67 14.13
CA ILE A 157 -1.51 15.66 13.59
C ILE A 157 -1.49 15.52 12.06
N PHE A 158 -2.13 16.47 11.37
CA PHE A 158 -2.13 16.50 9.90
C PHE A 158 -0.85 17.14 9.37
N ASN A 159 0.11 16.31 8.99
CA ASN A 159 1.36 16.73 8.36
C ASN A 159 1.26 16.59 6.84
N ILE A 160 1.29 17.72 6.10
CA ILE A 160 1.25 17.73 4.63
C ILE A 160 2.43 16.95 4.03
N GLY A 161 3.60 16.98 4.68
CA GLY A 161 4.76 16.22 4.24
C GLY A 161 4.52 14.71 4.20
N SER A 162 3.75 14.18 5.14
CA SER A 162 3.39 12.76 5.18
C SER A 162 2.40 12.37 4.08
N ILE A 163 1.47 13.27 3.71
CA ILE A 163 0.57 13.06 2.55
C ILE A 163 1.39 12.99 1.25
N VAL A 164 2.28 13.96 1.04
CA VAL A 164 3.13 14.00 -0.16
C VAL A 164 4.01 12.75 -0.25
N TYR A 165 4.52 12.28 0.88
CA TYR A 165 5.31 11.05 0.95
C TYR A 165 4.51 9.82 0.47
N PHE A 166 3.31 9.60 1.00
CA PHE A 166 2.46 8.48 0.58
C PHE A 166 2.07 8.58 -0.89
N LEU A 167 1.69 9.77 -1.37
CA LEU A 167 1.36 9.99 -2.78
C LEU A 167 2.56 9.75 -3.69
N SER A 168 3.77 10.17 -3.29
CA SER A 168 4.99 9.92 -4.06
C SER A 168 5.31 8.43 -4.14
N ALA A 169 5.16 7.69 -3.04
CA ALA A 169 5.34 6.24 -3.02
C ALA A 169 4.35 5.54 -3.97
N ILE A 170 3.06 5.90 -3.91
CA ILE A 170 2.02 5.38 -4.81
C ILE A 170 2.40 5.64 -6.27
N PHE A 171 2.81 6.87 -6.59
CA PHE A 171 3.18 7.25 -7.95
C PHE A 171 4.41 6.48 -8.45
N ILE A 172 5.47 6.38 -7.64
CA ILE A 172 6.72 5.69 -7.99
C ILE A 172 6.45 4.22 -8.30
N PHE A 173 5.73 3.49 -7.42
CA PHE A 173 5.48 2.07 -7.63
C PHE A 173 4.56 1.80 -8.82
N ASN A 174 3.54 2.62 -9.05
CA ASN A 174 2.70 2.52 -10.25
C ASN A 174 3.49 2.84 -11.52
N PHE A 175 4.34 3.86 -11.50
CA PHE A 175 5.22 4.19 -12.63
C PHE A 175 6.19 3.04 -12.94
N LEU A 176 6.83 2.46 -11.92
CA LEU A 176 7.70 1.29 -12.10
C LEU A 176 6.93 0.10 -12.70
N THR A 177 5.69 -0.11 -12.29
CA THR A 177 4.83 -1.16 -12.86
C THR A 177 4.60 -0.93 -14.36
N VAL A 178 4.30 0.30 -14.76
CA VAL A 178 4.14 0.66 -16.18
C VAL A 178 5.42 0.36 -16.96
N ARG A 179 6.59 0.73 -16.41
CA ARG A 179 7.89 0.48 -17.05
C ARG A 179 8.21 -1.00 -17.20
N VAL A 180 7.84 -1.83 -16.23
CA VAL A 180 7.99 -3.29 -16.31
C VAL A 180 7.11 -3.85 -17.44
N LEU A 181 5.87 -3.39 -17.56
CA LEU A 181 4.96 -3.82 -18.62
C LEU A 181 5.39 -3.33 -20.00
N GLU A 182 5.89 -2.09 -20.12
CA GLU A 182 6.48 -1.56 -21.36
C GLU A 182 7.64 -2.42 -21.83
N LYS A 183 8.59 -2.73 -20.95
CA LYS A 183 9.74 -3.56 -21.30
C LYS A 183 9.31 -4.94 -21.84
N ARG A 184 8.25 -5.52 -21.33
CA ARG A 184 7.70 -6.79 -21.82
C ARG A 184 7.06 -6.66 -23.20
N ARG A 185 6.28 -5.60 -23.41
CA ARG A 185 5.64 -5.32 -24.72
C ARG A 185 6.66 -5.19 -25.87
N TRP A 186 7.91 -4.84 -25.56
CA TRP A 186 8.99 -4.71 -26.55
C TRP A 186 9.86 -5.97 -26.67
N ALA A 187 9.71 -6.92 -25.76
CA ALA A 187 10.51 -8.14 -25.72
C ALA A 187 9.80 -9.34 -26.41
N ASP A 188 8.50 -9.24 -26.63
CA ASP A 188 7.66 -10.16 -27.41
C ASP A 188 7.44 -9.56 -28.80
#